data_99b44f6ce05c86e92d4e2c8667b47dc6
#
_entry.id   99b44f6ce05c86e92d4e2c8667b47dc6
#
_cell.length_a   1.000
_cell.length_b   1.000
_cell.length_c   1.000
_cell.angle_alpha   90.00
_cell.angle_beta   90.00
_cell.angle_gamma   90.00
#
_symmetry.space_group_name_H-M   'P 1'
#
loop_
_entity.id
_entity.type
_entity.pdbx_description
1 polymer ?
#
loop_
_entity_poly.entity_id
_entity_poly.type
_entity_poly.pdbx_seq_one_letter_code
_entity_poly.pdbx_strand_id
1 'polypeptide(L)'
;MADAKLANRLKNLPLERMVIGFDTLLDDECVLSVIERNPPYGIIVFERNFRNLNHLKACIDTIKNLKHDIEFFIDQEGGEKCRIYESPFCPPSPNKLALRGLSLVRNAYRLSSEALAELGITVNLAPVADIGLSSYISERCFGANPEIVSECVVAAIEGIHAGGLKACAKHFPGLGCAKGDPHNELLYSDESINTFRNIHFAPFVAAIGAGVDFIMTTHVVAKRFNEHSPATYSKKIVGVLRDELAFDGKIITDDLSYMKGALDYSLPKKVSLSISAGHDFALACRI
;
A
#
# COMPACT_ATOMS: atom_id res chain seq x y z
N MET A 1 -26.03 -17.42 -7.94
CA MET A 1 -25.36 -17.92 -6.69
C MET A 1 -24.06 -17.18 -6.38
N ALA A 2 -23.18 -16.91 -7.35
CA ALA A 2 -21.92 -16.18 -7.12
C ALA A 2 -22.15 -14.74 -6.65
N ASP A 3 -23.08 -14.01 -7.27
CA ASP A 3 -23.46 -12.63 -6.93
C ASP A 3 -23.94 -12.53 -5.46
N ALA A 4 -24.81 -13.44 -5.02
CA ALA A 4 -25.26 -13.47 -3.62
C ALA A 4 -24.12 -13.76 -2.62
N LYS A 5 -23.11 -14.53 -3.00
CA LYS A 5 -21.96 -14.85 -2.15
C LYS A 5 -21.04 -13.64 -2.00
N LEU A 6 -20.72 -12.94 -3.09
CA LEU A 6 -19.92 -11.73 -3.07
C LEU A 6 -20.62 -10.61 -2.29
N ALA A 7 -21.88 -10.35 -2.62
CA ALA A 7 -22.69 -9.35 -1.91
C ALA A 7 -22.79 -9.63 -0.40
N ASN A 8 -22.90 -10.92 0.00
CA ASN A 8 -22.94 -11.29 1.41
C ASN A 8 -21.60 -11.09 2.13
N ARG A 9 -20.46 -11.31 1.45
CA ARG A 9 -19.12 -11.05 2.01
C ARG A 9 -18.90 -9.56 2.27
N LEU A 10 -19.46 -8.69 1.42
CA LEU A 10 -19.34 -7.23 1.51
C LEU A 10 -20.41 -6.58 2.41
N LYS A 11 -21.42 -7.33 2.78
CA LYS A 11 -22.50 -6.84 3.64
C LYS A 11 -21.95 -6.31 4.96
N ASN A 12 -22.37 -5.13 5.34
CA ASN A 12 -21.98 -4.41 6.56
C ASN A 12 -20.50 -3.93 6.59
N LEU A 13 -19.80 -3.94 5.45
CA LEU A 13 -18.51 -3.28 5.33
C LEU A 13 -18.69 -1.83 4.88
N PRO A 14 -17.92 -0.88 5.44
CA PRO A 14 -17.95 0.53 5.01
C PRO A 14 -17.11 0.69 3.73
N LEU A 15 -17.65 0.29 2.57
CA LEU A 15 -16.90 0.22 1.31
C LEU A 15 -16.34 1.58 0.90
N GLU A 16 -17.02 2.67 1.23
CA GLU A 16 -16.56 4.06 1.03
C GLU A 16 -15.25 4.38 1.80
N ARG A 17 -14.88 3.54 2.75
CA ARG A 17 -13.62 3.60 3.51
C ARG A 17 -12.73 2.40 3.26
N MET A 18 -12.90 1.71 2.14
CA MET A 18 -12.11 0.52 1.82
C MET A 18 -11.51 0.60 0.42
N VAL A 19 -10.30 0.05 0.31
CA VAL A 19 -9.69 -0.36 -0.95
C VAL A 19 -9.82 -1.87 -1.03
N ILE A 20 -10.48 -2.37 -2.06
CA ILE A 20 -10.78 -3.81 -2.19
C ILE A 20 -10.19 -4.40 -3.47
N GLY A 21 -9.72 -5.64 -3.38
CA GLY A 21 -9.31 -6.45 -4.52
C GLY A 21 -10.27 -7.62 -4.72
N PHE A 22 -10.56 -7.95 -5.96
CA PHE A 22 -11.42 -9.07 -6.32
C PHE A 22 -10.62 -10.32 -6.67
N ASP A 23 -11.20 -11.51 -6.44
CA ASP A 23 -10.59 -12.79 -6.81
C ASP A 23 -10.87 -13.20 -8.26
N THR A 24 -11.63 -12.38 -9.00
CA THR A 24 -12.05 -12.60 -10.39
C THR A 24 -11.58 -11.47 -11.31
N LEU A 25 -11.92 -11.58 -12.60
CA LEU A 25 -11.73 -10.49 -13.57
C LEU A 25 -12.59 -9.28 -13.19
N LEU A 26 -12.11 -8.07 -13.51
CA LEU A 26 -12.84 -6.83 -13.20
C LEU A 26 -14.11 -6.64 -14.05
N ASP A 27 -14.21 -7.32 -15.20
CA ASP A 27 -15.41 -7.33 -16.05
C ASP A 27 -16.45 -8.40 -15.67
N ASP A 28 -16.24 -9.11 -14.55
CA ASP A 28 -17.23 -10.04 -14.01
C ASP A 28 -18.53 -9.28 -13.61
N GLU A 29 -19.67 -9.79 -14.05
CA GLU A 29 -20.98 -9.14 -13.83
C GLU A 29 -21.29 -8.95 -12.33
N CYS A 30 -20.86 -9.89 -11.47
CA CYS A 30 -21.03 -9.77 -10.02
C CYS A 30 -20.18 -8.63 -9.45
N VAL A 31 -18.95 -8.43 -9.98
CA VAL A 31 -18.07 -7.33 -9.57
C VAL A 31 -18.69 -5.99 -9.97
N LEU A 32 -19.09 -5.84 -11.22
CA LEU A 32 -19.71 -4.61 -11.73
C LEU A 32 -20.99 -4.27 -10.98
N SER A 33 -21.85 -5.26 -10.73
CA SER A 33 -23.10 -5.10 -9.97
C SER A 33 -22.85 -4.64 -8.52
N VAL A 34 -21.79 -5.12 -7.87
CA VAL A 34 -21.40 -4.67 -6.52
C VAL A 34 -20.93 -3.23 -6.55
N ILE A 35 -20.04 -2.90 -7.49
CA ILE A 35 -19.48 -1.54 -7.62
C ILE A 35 -20.59 -0.53 -7.92
N GLU A 36 -21.54 -0.86 -8.78
CA GLU A 36 -22.66 0.02 -9.13
C GLU A 36 -23.56 0.32 -7.93
N ARG A 37 -23.86 -0.68 -7.10
CA ARG A 37 -24.78 -0.54 -5.96
C ARG A 37 -24.13 0.06 -4.72
N ASN A 38 -22.87 -0.25 -4.47
CA ASN A 38 -22.14 0.18 -3.27
C ASN A 38 -20.64 0.33 -3.59
N PRO A 39 -20.23 1.45 -4.19
CA PRO A 39 -18.86 1.66 -4.65
C PRO A 39 -17.87 1.70 -3.48
N PRO A 40 -16.74 1.00 -3.59
CA PRO A 40 -15.62 1.18 -2.66
C PRO A 40 -14.91 2.52 -2.91
N TYR A 41 -14.14 2.98 -1.92
CA TYR A 41 -13.22 4.10 -2.15
C TYR A 41 -12.23 3.81 -3.28
N GLY A 42 -11.71 2.59 -3.33
CA GLY A 42 -10.77 2.19 -4.37
C GLY A 42 -10.77 0.70 -4.65
N ILE A 43 -10.19 0.37 -5.79
CA ILE A 43 -9.98 -1.01 -6.24
C ILE A 43 -8.50 -1.24 -6.40
N ILE A 44 -7.94 -2.26 -5.73
CA ILE A 44 -6.56 -2.69 -5.97
C ILE A 44 -6.52 -3.78 -7.04
N VAL A 45 -5.65 -3.57 -8.05
CA VAL A 45 -5.51 -4.41 -9.22
C VAL A 45 -4.36 -5.39 -9.05
N PHE A 46 -4.61 -6.65 -9.41
CA PHE A 46 -3.63 -7.75 -9.46
C PHE A 46 -3.68 -8.45 -10.83
N GLU A 47 -2.67 -9.26 -11.15
CA GLU A 47 -2.58 -10.02 -12.41
C GLU A 47 -3.82 -10.87 -12.69
N ARG A 48 -4.48 -11.39 -11.65
CA ARG A 48 -5.71 -12.19 -11.78
C ARG A 48 -6.94 -11.40 -12.23
N ASN A 49 -6.87 -10.07 -12.21
CA ASN A 49 -8.01 -9.21 -12.50
C ASN A 49 -8.16 -8.84 -13.98
N PHE A 50 -7.18 -9.18 -14.82
CA PHE A 50 -7.20 -8.86 -16.24
C PHE A 50 -6.51 -9.95 -17.08
N ARG A 51 -6.82 -9.98 -18.38
CA ARG A 51 -6.23 -10.95 -19.35
C ARG A 51 -4.98 -10.39 -20.04
N ASN A 52 -4.96 -9.07 -20.26
CA ASN A 52 -3.88 -8.29 -20.86
C ASN A 52 -4.12 -6.81 -20.59
N LEU A 53 -3.19 -5.92 -20.98
CA LEU A 53 -3.26 -4.49 -20.66
C LEU A 53 -4.44 -3.78 -21.33
N ASN A 54 -4.79 -4.14 -22.58
CA ASN A 54 -5.97 -3.58 -23.26
C ASN A 54 -7.25 -3.96 -22.52
N HIS A 55 -7.33 -5.19 -22.03
CA HIS A 55 -8.46 -5.64 -21.21
C HIS A 55 -8.52 -4.89 -19.89
N LEU A 56 -7.39 -4.68 -19.19
CA LEU A 56 -7.34 -3.90 -17.97
C LEU A 56 -7.87 -2.48 -18.19
N LYS A 57 -7.37 -1.81 -19.23
CA LYS A 57 -7.84 -0.47 -19.58
C LYS A 57 -9.35 -0.44 -19.83
N ALA A 58 -9.86 -1.37 -20.63
CA ALA A 58 -11.30 -1.45 -20.92
C ALA A 58 -12.14 -1.68 -19.65
N CYS A 59 -11.68 -2.53 -18.72
CA CYS A 59 -12.35 -2.75 -17.44
C CYS A 59 -12.38 -1.47 -16.59
N ILE A 60 -11.25 -0.76 -16.49
CA ILE A 60 -11.17 0.50 -15.73
C ILE A 60 -12.07 1.56 -16.35
N ASP A 61 -12.06 1.72 -17.68
CA ASP A 61 -12.92 2.65 -18.40
C ASP A 61 -14.41 2.32 -18.17
N THR A 62 -14.77 1.03 -18.17
CA THR A 62 -16.13 0.55 -17.88
C THR A 62 -16.56 0.94 -16.47
N ILE A 63 -15.71 0.71 -15.47
CA ILE A 63 -16.00 1.05 -14.07
C ILE A 63 -16.11 2.58 -13.88
N LYS A 64 -15.24 3.37 -14.50
CA LYS A 64 -15.32 4.83 -14.48
C LYS A 64 -16.63 5.37 -15.10
N ASN A 65 -17.16 4.69 -16.11
CA ASN A 65 -18.44 5.05 -16.71
C ASN A 65 -19.66 4.82 -15.80
N LEU A 66 -19.52 4.08 -14.70
CA LEU A 66 -20.56 3.98 -13.65
C LEU A 66 -20.70 5.28 -12.84
N LYS A 67 -19.86 6.29 -13.14
CA LYS A 67 -19.90 7.66 -12.53
C LYS A 67 -19.67 7.68 -11.03
N HIS A 68 -18.92 6.75 -10.51
CA HIS A 68 -18.41 6.75 -9.14
C HIS A 68 -16.96 7.26 -9.13
N ASP A 69 -16.60 8.01 -8.10
CA ASP A 69 -15.22 8.48 -7.86
C ASP A 69 -14.42 7.36 -7.18
N ILE A 70 -13.91 6.43 -7.99
CA ILE A 70 -13.17 5.25 -7.53
C ILE A 70 -11.70 5.39 -7.89
N GLU A 71 -10.83 5.27 -6.90
CA GLU A 71 -9.38 5.22 -7.10
C GLU A 71 -8.93 3.80 -7.50
N PHE A 72 -7.98 3.71 -8.45
CA PHE A 72 -7.39 2.45 -8.87
C PHE A 72 -5.97 2.31 -8.33
N PHE A 73 -5.77 1.34 -7.47
CA PHE A 73 -4.51 1.07 -6.77
C PHE A 73 -3.75 -0.08 -7.42
N ILE A 74 -2.42 -0.02 -7.36
CA ILE A 74 -1.55 -1.12 -7.78
C ILE A 74 -0.29 -1.19 -6.90
N ASP A 75 0.23 -2.40 -6.65
CA ASP A 75 1.58 -2.60 -6.09
C ASP A 75 2.60 -2.68 -7.22
N GLN A 76 3.24 -1.57 -7.53
CA GLN A 76 4.28 -1.51 -8.56
C GLN A 76 5.55 -0.96 -7.94
N GLU A 77 6.15 -1.75 -7.00
CA GLU A 77 7.30 -1.34 -6.20
C GLU A 77 8.60 -1.35 -7.00
N GLY A 78 8.69 -2.24 -7.97
CA GLY A 78 9.89 -2.53 -8.74
C GLY A 78 10.46 -3.93 -8.47
N GLY A 79 11.27 -4.43 -9.40
CA GLY A 79 11.86 -5.76 -9.31
C GLY A 79 10.80 -6.87 -9.29
N GLU A 80 10.85 -7.74 -8.29
CA GLU A 80 9.93 -8.87 -8.15
C GLU A 80 8.54 -8.48 -7.62
N LYS A 81 8.39 -7.27 -7.10
CA LYS A 81 7.11 -6.76 -6.56
C LYS A 81 6.45 -5.80 -7.55
N CYS A 82 6.10 -6.34 -8.68
CA CYS A 82 5.28 -5.71 -9.72
C CYS A 82 4.03 -6.55 -9.99
N ARG A 83 2.99 -5.94 -10.58
CA ARG A 83 1.79 -6.63 -11.10
C ARG A 83 1.77 -6.62 -12.61
N ILE A 84 2.54 -5.73 -13.21
CA ILE A 84 2.76 -5.62 -14.65
C ILE A 84 4.28 -5.61 -14.83
N TYR A 85 4.83 -6.67 -15.47
CA TYR A 85 6.28 -6.86 -15.55
C TYR A 85 6.90 -6.28 -16.83
N GLU A 86 6.10 -5.93 -17.81
CA GLU A 86 6.58 -5.35 -19.07
C GLU A 86 7.18 -3.96 -18.82
N SER A 87 8.24 -3.63 -19.61
CA SER A 87 8.78 -2.27 -19.63
C SER A 87 7.82 -1.33 -20.39
N PRO A 88 7.60 -0.09 -19.92
CA PRO A 88 8.25 0.59 -18.80
C PRO A 88 7.52 0.44 -17.46
N PHE A 89 6.48 -0.39 -17.34
CA PHE A 89 5.63 -0.48 -16.15
C PHE A 89 6.41 -0.87 -14.90
N CYS A 90 7.28 -1.89 -14.97
CA CYS A 90 8.04 -2.37 -13.83
C CYS A 90 9.41 -1.70 -13.72
N PRO A 91 9.63 -0.84 -12.70
CA PRO A 91 10.96 -0.31 -12.40
C PRO A 91 11.92 -1.45 -12.02
N PRO A 92 13.23 -1.29 -12.20
CA PRO A 92 14.20 -2.14 -11.54
C PRO A 92 14.01 -2.17 -10.02
N SER A 93 14.51 -3.22 -9.34
CA SER A 93 14.38 -3.33 -7.89
C SER A 93 14.98 -2.10 -7.18
N PRO A 94 14.35 -1.63 -6.08
CA PRO A 94 14.76 -0.41 -5.38
C PRO A 94 16.24 -0.41 -4.96
N ASN A 95 16.77 -1.54 -4.45
CA ASN A 95 18.16 -1.67 -4.08
C ASN A 95 19.13 -1.44 -5.26
N LYS A 96 18.79 -1.93 -6.47
CA LYS A 96 19.58 -1.71 -7.69
C LYS A 96 19.49 -0.28 -8.20
N LEU A 97 18.32 0.36 -8.05
CA LEU A 97 18.14 1.76 -8.41
C LEU A 97 18.95 2.69 -7.50
N ALA A 98 18.93 2.46 -6.18
CA ALA A 98 19.69 3.25 -5.21
C ALA A 98 21.18 3.31 -5.54
N LEU A 99 21.77 2.20 -5.99
CA LEU A 99 23.18 2.11 -6.40
C LEU A 99 23.51 2.95 -7.65
N ARG A 100 22.49 3.34 -8.43
CA ARG A 100 22.67 4.08 -9.70
C ARG A 100 22.36 5.57 -9.57
N GLY A 101 21.90 6.01 -8.41
CA GLY A 101 21.69 7.41 -8.07
C GLY A 101 20.25 7.91 -8.25
N LEU A 102 19.94 9.02 -7.58
CA LEU A 102 18.59 9.58 -7.39
C LEU A 102 17.88 9.93 -8.70
N SER A 103 18.63 10.43 -9.71
CA SER A 103 18.05 10.75 -11.01
C SER A 103 17.46 9.53 -11.71
N LEU A 104 18.09 8.35 -11.56
CA LEU A 104 17.56 7.11 -12.12
C LEU A 104 16.39 6.58 -11.31
N VAL A 105 16.40 6.72 -9.98
CA VAL A 105 15.23 6.42 -9.14
C VAL A 105 14.03 7.23 -9.61
N ARG A 106 14.15 8.56 -9.66
CA ARG A 106 13.07 9.47 -10.10
C ARG A 106 12.56 9.09 -11.49
N ASN A 107 13.45 8.92 -12.45
CA ASN A 107 13.05 8.63 -13.84
C ASN A 107 12.38 7.26 -13.99
N ALA A 108 12.84 6.22 -13.29
CA ALA A 108 12.24 4.88 -13.35
C ALA A 108 10.80 4.90 -12.83
N TYR A 109 10.56 5.54 -11.69
CA TYR A 109 9.20 5.66 -11.14
C TYR A 109 8.32 6.58 -11.98
N ARG A 110 8.87 7.65 -12.60
CA ARG A 110 8.13 8.50 -13.52
C ARG A 110 7.63 7.73 -14.75
N LEU A 111 8.52 7.03 -15.44
CA LEU A 111 8.14 6.25 -16.64
C LEU A 111 7.13 5.14 -16.32
N SER A 112 7.30 4.45 -15.18
CA SER A 112 6.34 3.46 -14.71
C SER A 112 4.97 4.09 -14.46
N SER A 113 4.93 5.22 -13.78
CA SER A 113 3.69 5.90 -13.42
C SER A 113 2.98 6.51 -14.64
N GLU A 114 3.71 7.07 -15.60
CA GLU A 114 3.14 7.53 -16.88
C GLU A 114 2.41 6.38 -17.61
N ALA A 115 3.07 5.23 -17.73
CA ALA A 115 2.47 4.06 -18.37
C ALA A 115 1.25 3.50 -17.61
N LEU A 116 1.30 3.50 -16.28
CA LEU A 116 0.17 3.09 -15.42
C LEU A 116 -1.01 4.08 -15.53
N ALA A 117 -0.74 5.38 -15.58
CA ALA A 117 -1.76 6.41 -15.74
C ALA A 117 -2.53 6.26 -17.07
N GLU A 118 -1.86 5.87 -18.15
CA GLU A 118 -2.49 5.57 -19.44
C GLU A 118 -3.48 4.40 -19.37
N LEU A 119 -3.26 3.44 -18.45
CA LEU A 119 -4.20 2.36 -18.17
C LEU A 119 -5.36 2.80 -17.28
N GLY A 120 -5.26 3.98 -16.66
CA GLY A 120 -6.27 4.52 -15.76
C GLY A 120 -6.02 4.24 -14.27
N ILE A 121 -4.86 3.68 -13.89
CA ILE A 121 -4.41 3.58 -12.49
C ILE A 121 -4.21 4.99 -11.94
N THR A 122 -4.53 5.19 -10.67
CA THR A 122 -4.45 6.51 -10.02
C THR A 122 -3.52 6.54 -8.81
N VAL A 123 -3.25 5.40 -8.18
CA VAL A 123 -2.41 5.29 -6.98
C VAL A 123 -1.44 4.13 -7.12
N ASN A 124 -0.15 4.40 -6.96
CA ASN A 124 0.86 3.36 -6.79
C ASN A 124 1.16 3.16 -5.30
N LEU A 125 1.01 1.94 -4.78
CA LEU A 125 1.41 1.56 -3.43
C LEU A 125 2.94 1.41 -3.33
N ALA A 126 3.63 2.47 -3.66
CA ALA A 126 5.08 2.67 -3.64
C ALA A 126 5.39 4.15 -3.30
N PRO A 127 6.60 4.46 -2.78
CA PRO A 127 7.74 3.58 -2.57
C PRO A 127 7.72 2.79 -1.26
N VAL A 128 8.56 1.74 -1.18
CA VAL A 128 8.92 1.10 0.07
C VAL A 128 9.90 2.00 0.82
N ALA A 129 9.47 2.51 1.97
CA ALA A 129 10.23 3.41 2.84
C ALA A 129 10.89 2.67 4.03
N ASP A 130 10.79 1.34 4.05
CA ASP A 130 11.43 0.52 5.08
C ASP A 130 12.95 0.55 4.97
N ILE A 131 13.62 0.46 6.12
CA ILE A 131 15.06 0.24 6.20
C ILE A 131 15.34 -1.25 6.04
N GLY A 132 16.21 -1.62 5.10
CA GLY A 132 16.50 -3.00 4.70
C GLY A 132 17.33 -3.82 5.69
N LEU A 133 16.97 -3.79 6.99
CA LEU A 133 17.67 -4.53 8.05
C LEU A 133 17.19 -5.98 8.20
N SER A 134 15.97 -6.28 7.80
CA SER A 134 15.41 -7.63 7.79
C SER A 134 15.59 -8.29 6.42
N SER A 135 15.98 -9.56 6.37
CA SER A 135 16.17 -10.31 5.13
C SER A 135 14.89 -10.43 4.29
N TYR A 136 13.72 -10.42 4.93
CA TYR A 136 12.42 -10.45 4.26
C TYR A 136 12.17 -9.23 3.37
N ILE A 137 12.59 -8.03 3.81
CA ILE A 137 12.28 -6.78 3.12
C ILE A 137 13.45 -6.19 2.34
N SER A 138 14.69 -6.64 2.60
CA SER A 138 15.93 -6.01 2.11
C SER A 138 15.97 -5.82 0.59
N GLU A 139 15.48 -6.78 -0.19
CA GLU A 139 15.44 -6.72 -1.66
C GLU A 139 14.46 -5.66 -2.20
N ARG A 140 13.44 -5.32 -1.40
CA ARG A 140 12.40 -4.34 -1.73
C ARG A 140 12.77 -2.91 -1.27
N CYS A 141 13.82 -2.76 -0.43
CA CYS A 141 14.25 -1.49 0.12
C CYS A 141 15.34 -0.84 -0.73
N PHE A 142 15.49 0.47 -0.64
CA PHE A 142 16.61 1.19 -1.26
C PHE A 142 17.96 0.94 -0.57
N GLY A 143 17.97 0.31 0.59
CA GLY A 143 19.17 -0.05 1.35
C GLY A 143 18.93 -0.10 2.85
N ALA A 144 20.02 -0.16 3.62
CA ALA A 144 20.00 -0.22 5.08
C ALA A 144 20.44 1.10 5.76
N ASN A 145 20.87 2.10 4.99
CA ASN A 145 21.24 3.42 5.52
C ASN A 145 20.01 4.35 5.47
N PRO A 146 19.56 4.90 6.60
CA PRO A 146 18.34 5.73 6.67
C PRO A 146 18.42 7.01 5.80
N GLU A 147 19.59 7.62 5.66
CA GLU A 147 19.79 8.82 4.82
C GLU A 147 19.59 8.49 3.34
N ILE A 148 20.28 7.44 2.85
CA ILE A 148 20.16 6.98 1.46
C ILE A 148 18.72 6.55 1.14
N VAL A 149 18.07 5.82 2.05
CA VAL A 149 16.68 5.39 1.86
C VAL A 149 15.76 6.61 1.80
N SER A 150 15.96 7.59 2.68
CA SER A 150 15.16 8.83 2.70
C SER A 150 15.28 9.61 1.38
N GLU A 151 16.50 9.80 0.86
CA GLU A 151 16.74 10.49 -0.41
C GLU A 151 16.10 9.73 -1.60
N CYS A 152 16.22 8.40 -1.63
CA CYS A 152 15.62 7.58 -2.66
C CYS A 152 14.08 7.59 -2.59
N VAL A 153 13.50 7.59 -1.39
CA VAL A 153 12.05 7.70 -1.17
C VAL A 153 11.51 9.01 -1.72
N VAL A 154 12.19 10.14 -1.44
CA VAL A 154 11.84 11.46 -2.01
C VAL A 154 11.88 11.41 -3.54
N ALA A 155 12.99 10.93 -4.11
CA ALA A 155 13.14 10.84 -5.57
C ALA A 155 12.07 9.94 -6.22
N ALA A 156 11.68 8.84 -5.56
CA ALA A 156 10.62 7.95 -6.04
C ALA A 156 9.25 8.64 -6.00
N ILE A 157 8.90 9.33 -4.91
CA ILE A 157 7.64 10.09 -4.78
C ILE A 157 7.56 11.17 -5.86
N GLU A 158 8.62 11.96 -6.03
CA GLU A 158 8.69 12.98 -7.10
C GLU A 158 8.49 12.36 -8.49
N GLY A 159 9.08 11.17 -8.74
CA GLY A 159 8.89 10.42 -9.98
C GLY A 159 7.44 9.97 -10.17
N ILE A 160 6.81 9.39 -9.13
CA ILE A 160 5.41 8.94 -9.16
C ILE A 160 4.48 10.12 -9.46
N HIS A 161 4.64 11.25 -8.77
CA HIS A 161 3.85 12.46 -8.99
C HIS A 161 4.05 13.04 -10.39
N ALA A 162 5.30 13.10 -10.86
CA ALA A 162 5.60 13.57 -12.23
C ALA A 162 4.98 12.67 -13.31
N GLY A 163 4.77 11.38 -13.01
CA GLY A 163 4.07 10.44 -13.88
C GLY A 163 2.54 10.46 -13.74
N GLY A 164 1.98 11.35 -12.91
CA GLY A 164 0.54 11.59 -12.79
C GLY A 164 -0.19 10.68 -11.79
N LEU A 165 0.51 9.92 -10.95
CA LEU A 165 -0.08 9.07 -9.91
C LEU A 165 0.11 9.66 -8.51
N LYS A 166 -0.74 9.21 -7.58
CA LYS A 166 -0.55 9.36 -6.14
C LYS A 166 0.43 8.32 -5.62
N ALA A 167 1.23 8.68 -4.60
CA ALA A 167 2.24 7.84 -3.98
C ALA A 167 1.82 7.33 -2.60
N CYS A 168 2.32 6.14 -2.21
CA CYS A 168 2.09 5.56 -0.89
C CYS A 168 3.39 5.07 -0.27
N ALA A 169 3.91 5.75 0.76
CA ALA A 169 5.07 5.27 1.51
C ALA A 169 4.68 4.13 2.46
N LYS A 170 5.48 3.04 2.50
CA LYS A 170 5.16 1.84 3.28
C LYS A 170 6.41 1.14 3.79
N HIS A 171 6.33 0.43 4.91
CA HIS A 171 5.18 0.08 5.74
C HIS A 171 5.41 0.63 7.18
N PHE A 172 4.75 1.71 7.52
CA PHE A 172 4.92 2.37 8.83
C PHE A 172 4.53 1.43 10.00
N PRO A 173 5.25 1.38 11.11
CA PRO A 173 6.38 2.21 11.53
C PRO A 173 7.76 1.73 11.05
N GLY A 174 7.83 0.81 10.11
CA GLY A 174 9.03 0.23 9.54
C GLY A 174 9.04 -1.30 9.66
N LEU A 175 8.74 -2.02 8.58
CA LEU A 175 8.73 -3.50 8.58
C LEU A 175 10.12 -4.09 8.79
N GLY A 176 11.17 -3.34 8.43
CA GLY A 176 12.57 -3.74 8.65
C GLY A 176 12.99 -3.85 10.13
N CYS A 177 12.19 -3.37 11.07
CA CYS A 177 12.43 -3.48 12.52
C CYS A 177 12.14 -4.87 13.10
N ALA A 178 11.54 -5.76 12.32
CA ALA A 178 11.14 -7.09 12.78
C ALA A 178 11.71 -8.18 11.85
N LYS A 179 11.85 -9.39 12.38
CA LYS A 179 12.28 -10.57 11.60
C LYS A 179 11.07 -11.41 11.25
N GLY A 180 11.02 -11.94 10.02
CA GLY A 180 9.95 -12.82 9.55
C GLY A 180 9.09 -12.18 8.45
N ASP A 181 8.04 -12.90 8.07
CA ASP A 181 7.10 -12.53 7.02
C ASP A 181 5.70 -12.30 7.60
N PRO A 182 5.15 -11.09 7.54
CA PRO A 182 3.83 -10.78 8.11
C PRO A 182 2.68 -11.52 7.41
N HIS A 183 2.91 -12.13 6.24
CA HIS A 183 1.92 -13.02 5.62
C HIS A 183 1.74 -14.31 6.41
N ASN A 184 2.79 -14.77 7.11
CA ASN A 184 2.82 -16.07 7.76
C ASN A 184 2.61 -16.00 9.27
N GLU A 185 2.92 -14.86 9.90
CA GLU A 185 2.87 -14.69 11.35
C GLU A 185 2.72 -13.23 11.78
N LEU A 186 2.33 -13.01 13.04
CA LEU A 186 2.39 -11.70 13.68
C LEU A 186 3.83 -11.40 14.09
N LEU A 187 4.35 -10.28 13.61
CA LEU A 187 5.72 -9.87 13.88
C LEU A 187 5.82 -8.95 15.09
N TYR A 188 6.98 -9.00 15.76
CA TYR A 188 7.27 -8.20 16.95
C TYR A 188 8.61 -7.49 16.81
N SER A 189 8.65 -6.24 17.29
CA SER A 189 9.89 -5.48 17.47
C SER A 189 10.03 -5.02 18.90
N ASP A 190 11.21 -5.26 19.47
CA ASP A 190 11.62 -4.81 20.81
C ASP A 190 12.47 -3.53 20.77
N GLU A 191 12.66 -2.94 19.59
CA GLU A 191 13.48 -1.74 19.42
C GLU A 191 12.99 -0.55 20.23
N SER A 192 13.94 0.29 20.65
CA SER A 192 13.63 1.46 21.44
C SER A 192 12.85 2.51 20.64
N ILE A 193 12.08 3.35 21.30
CA ILE A 193 11.39 4.48 20.66
C ILE A 193 12.40 5.40 19.95
N ASN A 194 13.60 5.59 20.52
CA ASN A 194 14.65 6.38 19.89
C ASN A 194 15.16 5.73 18.59
N THR A 195 15.30 4.40 18.55
CA THR A 195 15.66 3.69 17.34
C THR A 195 14.59 3.87 16.26
N PHE A 196 13.32 3.74 16.63
CA PHE A 196 12.23 4.02 15.69
C PHE A 196 12.32 5.43 15.13
N ARG A 197 12.45 6.45 15.97
CA ARG A 197 12.49 7.86 15.54
C ARG A 197 13.69 8.20 14.69
N ASN A 198 14.88 7.69 15.03
CA ASN A 198 16.12 8.08 14.36
C ASN A 198 16.43 7.24 13.12
N ILE A 199 15.86 6.02 13.02
CA ILE A 199 16.17 5.08 11.94
C ILE A 199 14.93 4.81 11.10
N HIS A 200 13.89 4.21 11.71
CA HIS A 200 12.75 3.73 10.93
C HIS A 200 11.81 4.82 10.45
N PHE A 201 11.65 5.92 11.24
CA PHE A 201 10.78 7.03 10.84
C PHE A 201 11.44 8.01 9.86
N ALA A 202 12.77 8.04 9.77
CA ALA A 202 13.47 9.00 8.93
C ALA A 202 12.99 9.01 7.47
N PRO A 203 12.82 7.87 6.78
CA PRO A 203 12.29 7.87 5.41
C PRO A 203 10.82 8.31 5.32
N PHE A 204 10.01 8.08 6.36
CA PHE A 204 8.62 8.55 6.38
C PHE A 204 8.53 10.06 6.61
N VAL A 205 9.40 10.62 7.46
CA VAL A 205 9.55 12.08 7.61
C VAL A 205 9.93 12.72 6.27
N ALA A 206 10.88 12.12 5.56
CA ALA A 206 11.27 12.58 4.22
C ALA A 206 10.12 12.44 3.20
N ALA A 207 9.37 11.34 3.24
CA ALA A 207 8.19 11.12 2.40
C ALA A 207 7.09 12.18 2.65
N ILE A 208 6.83 12.52 3.92
CA ILE A 208 5.89 13.59 4.31
C ILE A 208 6.36 14.93 3.75
N GLY A 209 7.65 15.25 3.91
CA GLY A 209 8.25 16.46 3.36
C GLY A 209 8.19 16.54 1.83
N ALA A 210 8.16 15.39 1.13
CA ALA A 210 7.97 15.29 -0.32
C ALA A 210 6.48 15.33 -0.75
N GLY A 211 5.53 15.45 0.18
CA GLY A 211 4.11 15.55 -0.10
C GLY A 211 3.47 14.23 -0.47
N VAL A 212 3.90 13.11 0.14
CA VAL A 212 3.30 11.79 -0.10
C VAL A 212 1.79 11.79 0.19
N ASP A 213 0.99 11.16 -0.67
CA ASP A 213 -0.48 11.17 -0.55
C ASP A 213 -0.99 10.17 0.48
N PHE A 214 -0.33 9.00 0.57
CA PHE A 214 -0.70 7.92 1.47
C PHE A 214 0.50 7.43 2.29
N ILE A 215 0.22 7.00 3.53
CA ILE A 215 1.13 6.16 4.31
C ILE A 215 0.40 4.87 4.68
N MET A 216 1.03 3.72 4.37
CA MET A 216 0.50 2.41 4.74
C MET A 216 1.14 1.92 6.03
N THR A 217 0.31 1.47 6.99
CA THR A 217 0.78 0.84 8.22
C THR A 217 0.96 -0.66 8.04
N THR A 218 1.85 -1.26 8.83
CA THR A 218 2.14 -2.71 8.78
C THR A 218 1.60 -3.48 9.98
N HIS A 219 1.59 -4.83 9.88
CA HIS A 219 1.15 -5.75 10.93
C HIS A 219 2.30 -6.14 11.88
N VAL A 220 3.04 -5.14 12.38
CA VAL A 220 4.11 -5.34 13.36
C VAL A 220 3.68 -4.77 14.71
N VAL A 221 3.90 -5.53 15.78
CA VAL A 221 3.75 -5.06 17.16
C VAL A 221 5.05 -4.37 17.58
N ALA A 222 5.07 -3.04 17.57
CA ALA A 222 6.16 -2.24 18.12
C ALA A 222 5.96 -2.14 19.63
N LYS A 223 6.51 -3.10 20.39
CA LYS A 223 6.23 -3.31 21.81
C LYS A 223 6.44 -2.07 22.67
N ARG A 224 7.41 -1.21 22.32
CA ARG A 224 7.69 0.01 23.07
C ARG A 224 6.64 1.12 22.88
N PHE A 225 5.84 1.03 21.82
CA PHE A 225 4.71 1.96 21.59
C PHE A 225 3.37 1.38 22.04
N ASN A 226 3.13 0.12 21.73
CA ASN A 226 1.90 -0.61 22.10
C ASN A 226 2.21 -2.10 22.21
N GLU A 227 2.12 -2.63 23.38
CA GLU A 227 2.65 -3.97 23.67
C GLU A 227 1.82 -5.13 23.15
N HIS A 228 0.58 -4.89 22.69
CA HIS A 228 -0.38 -5.98 22.44
C HIS A 228 -1.02 -5.97 21.06
N SER A 229 -0.90 -4.88 20.30
CA SER A 229 -1.58 -4.75 19.02
C SER A 229 -0.61 -4.39 17.90
N PRO A 230 -0.76 -4.96 16.69
CA PRO A 230 -0.01 -4.51 15.55
C PRO A 230 -0.30 -3.03 15.24
N ALA A 231 0.63 -2.36 14.57
CA ALA A 231 0.50 -0.94 14.20
C ALA A 231 -0.84 -0.64 13.53
N THR A 232 -1.35 -1.56 12.72
CA THR A 232 -2.65 -1.51 12.04
C THR A 232 -3.84 -1.26 12.99
N TYR A 233 -3.75 -1.68 14.27
CA TYR A 233 -4.85 -1.49 15.24
C TYR A 233 -4.44 -0.59 16.41
N SER A 234 -3.26 0.03 16.35
CA SER A 234 -2.72 0.84 17.42
C SER A 234 -3.01 2.33 17.22
N LYS A 235 -3.94 2.88 17.99
CA LYS A 235 -4.17 4.33 18.05
C LYS A 235 -2.89 5.11 18.32
N LYS A 236 -1.98 4.55 19.13
CA LYS A 236 -0.73 5.19 19.50
C LYS A 236 0.22 5.31 18.33
N ILE A 237 0.36 4.24 17.53
CA ILE A 237 1.21 4.25 16.33
C ILE A 237 0.61 5.15 15.22
N VAL A 238 -0.70 5.06 15.00
CA VAL A 238 -1.38 5.96 14.05
C VAL A 238 -1.31 7.42 14.53
N GLY A 239 -1.43 7.64 15.83
CA GLY A 239 -1.24 8.95 16.46
C GLY A 239 0.16 9.54 16.24
N VAL A 240 1.21 8.71 16.19
CA VAL A 240 2.55 9.21 15.84
C VAL A 240 2.55 9.88 14.46
N LEU A 241 1.89 9.29 13.45
CA LEU A 241 1.78 9.92 12.12
C LEU A 241 1.06 11.27 12.18
N ARG A 242 -0.04 11.36 12.91
CA ARG A 242 -0.87 12.56 12.98
C ARG A 242 -0.27 13.65 13.89
N ASP A 243 0.11 13.27 15.12
CA ASP A 243 0.41 14.22 16.18
C ASP A 243 1.92 14.55 16.24
N GLU A 244 2.80 13.57 15.96
CA GLU A 244 4.25 13.74 16.05
C GLU A 244 4.86 14.13 14.70
N LEU A 245 4.45 13.43 13.62
CA LEU A 245 4.99 13.66 12.28
C LEU A 245 4.15 14.64 11.43
N ALA A 246 3.03 15.12 11.95
CA ALA A 246 2.11 16.08 11.33
C ALA A 246 1.66 15.67 9.91
N PHE A 247 1.47 14.36 9.68
CA PHE A 247 0.99 13.86 8.40
C PHE A 247 -0.50 14.15 8.23
N ASP A 248 -0.85 14.92 7.23
CA ASP A 248 -2.23 15.32 6.89
C ASP A 248 -2.81 14.53 5.69
N GLY A 249 -1.99 13.74 5.01
CA GLY A 249 -2.42 12.82 3.94
C GLY A 249 -3.25 11.64 4.45
N LYS A 250 -3.43 10.62 3.63
CA LYS A 250 -4.30 9.47 3.92
C LYS A 250 -3.53 8.31 4.56
N ILE A 251 -4.05 7.75 5.65
CA ILE A 251 -3.49 6.56 6.31
C ILE A 251 -4.29 5.35 5.88
N ILE A 252 -3.62 4.36 5.28
CA ILE A 252 -4.21 3.09 4.83
C ILE A 252 -3.57 1.92 5.57
N THR A 253 -4.30 0.84 5.78
CA THR A 253 -3.73 -0.40 6.34
C THR A 253 -2.98 -1.20 5.27
N ASP A 254 -2.05 -2.07 5.68
CA ASP A 254 -1.68 -3.24 4.88
C ASP A 254 -2.85 -4.22 4.80
N ASP A 255 -2.73 -5.28 3.99
CA ASP A 255 -3.85 -6.18 3.68
C ASP A 255 -4.45 -6.86 4.92
N LEU A 256 -5.74 -6.67 5.10
CA LEU A 256 -6.53 -7.29 6.18
C LEU A 256 -7.13 -8.64 5.81
N SER A 257 -7.13 -9.02 4.53
CA SER A 257 -7.90 -10.17 4.06
C SER A 257 -7.21 -11.50 4.31
N TYR A 258 -5.91 -11.64 4.07
CA TYR A 258 -5.22 -12.92 4.16
C TYR A 258 -3.88 -12.91 4.92
N MET A 259 -3.34 -11.74 5.30
CA MET A 259 -2.10 -11.70 6.09
C MET A 259 -2.35 -12.13 7.53
N LYS A 260 -1.58 -13.11 8.01
CA LYS A 260 -1.71 -13.63 9.39
C LYS A 260 -1.30 -12.59 10.44
N GLY A 261 -0.40 -11.67 10.10
CA GLY A 261 -0.03 -10.53 10.95
C GLY A 261 -1.23 -9.64 11.31
N ALA A 262 -2.29 -9.63 10.50
CA ALA A 262 -3.55 -8.92 10.78
C ALA A 262 -4.44 -9.62 11.83
N LEU A 263 -3.94 -10.67 12.49
CA LEU A 263 -4.64 -11.50 13.47
C LEU A 263 -5.84 -12.29 12.89
N ASP A 264 -6.29 -13.29 13.62
CA ASP A 264 -7.40 -14.16 13.19
C ASP A 264 -8.76 -13.61 13.66
N TYR A 265 -9.11 -12.42 13.14
CA TYR A 265 -10.43 -11.81 13.28
C TYR A 265 -11.21 -11.89 11.98
N SER A 266 -12.53 -11.78 12.05
CA SER A 266 -13.35 -11.59 10.84
C SER A 266 -13.01 -10.26 10.18
N LEU A 267 -13.13 -10.18 8.84
CA LEU A 267 -12.82 -8.96 8.09
C LEU A 267 -13.58 -7.72 8.60
N PRO A 268 -14.90 -7.78 8.92
CA PRO A 268 -15.60 -6.63 9.50
C PRO A 268 -14.97 -6.16 10.83
N LYS A 269 -14.49 -7.11 11.66
CA LYS A 269 -13.82 -6.76 12.92
C LYS A 269 -12.47 -6.10 12.68
N LYS A 270 -11.67 -6.61 11.74
CA LYS A 270 -10.38 -6.02 11.34
C LYS A 270 -10.55 -4.60 10.83
N VAL A 271 -11.51 -4.39 9.93
CA VAL A 271 -11.86 -3.05 9.39
C VAL A 271 -12.30 -2.11 10.51
N SER A 272 -13.21 -2.54 11.38
CA SER A 272 -13.66 -1.73 12.52
C SER A 272 -12.52 -1.32 13.46
N LEU A 273 -11.60 -2.25 13.75
CA LEU A 273 -10.43 -1.97 14.61
C LEU A 273 -9.48 -0.97 13.96
N SER A 274 -9.16 -1.12 12.67
CA SER A 274 -8.26 -0.22 11.96
C SER A 274 -8.82 1.20 11.84
N ILE A 275 -10.09 1.32 11.48
CA ILE A 275 -10.77 2.63 11.41
C ILE A 275 -10.83 3.29 12.81
N SER A 276 -11.10 2.50 13.85
CA SER A 276 -11.10 3.00 15.24
C SER A 276 -9.70 3.40 15.72
N ALA A 277 -8.65 2.84 15.13
CA ALA A 277 -7.28 3.24 15.41
C ALA A 277 -6.88 4.57 14.74
N GLY A 278 -7.67 5.06 13.76
CA GLY A 278 -7.45 6.34 13.09
C GLY A 278 -7.06 6.24 11.62
N HIS A 279 -7.16 5.05 11.00
CA HIS A 279 -6.96 4.92 9.56
C HIS A 279 -8.08 5.57 8.78
N ASP A 280 -7.75 6.21 7.65
CA ASP A 280 -8.74 6.71 6.70
C ASP A 280 -9.35 5.54 5.92
N PHE A 281 -8.50 4.58 5.52
CA PHE A 281 -8.90 3.46 4.67
C PHE A 281 -8.36 2.12 5.17
N ALA A 282 -9.16 1.08 4.96
CA ALA A 282 -8.80 -0.32 5.17
C ALA A 282 -8.56 -1.00 3.82
N LEU A 283 -7.44 -1.74 3.68
CA LEU A 283 -7.13 -2.52 2.48
C LEU A 283 -7.54 -3.97 2.67
N ALA A 284 -8.26 -4.54 1.69
CA ALA A 284 -8.57 -5.96 1.61
C ALA A 284 -8.31 -6.47 0.18
N CYS A 285 -7.18 -7.13 -0.02
CA CYS A 285 -6.72 -7.56 -1.35
C CYS A 285 -7.52 -8.73 -1.95
N ARG A 286 -8.36 -9.39 -1.15
CA ARG A 286 -9.20 -10.52 -1.57
C ARG A 286 -10.57 -10.50 -0.93
N ILE A 287 -11.56 -10.26 -1.78
CA ILE A 287 -12.98 -10.30 -1.39
C ILE A 287 -13.71 -11.38 -2.18
#